data_f14e3675b7c9471c39a1b676cc32241a
#
_entry.id   f14e3675b7c9471c39a1b676cc32241a
#
_cell.length_a   1.000
_cell.length_b   1.000
_cell.length_c   1.000
_cell.angle_alpha   90.00
_cell.angle_beta   90.00
_cell.angle_gamma   90.00
#
_symmetry.space_group_name_H-M   'P 1'
#
loop_
_entity.id
_entity.type
_entity.pdbx_description
1 polymer ?
#
loop_
_entity_poly.entity_id
_entity_poly.type
_entity_poly.pdbx_seq_one_letter_code
_entity_poly.pdbx_strand_id
1 'polypeptide(L)'
;MNKKYIIFGATGATGSALVHQLYEEKKACHLIAKNKDELENLSSTYGYSYSICNVLNLNFVDQLVKDLNSIEILGIAYCVGSIDIKPFKSTQAKDFISSYVLNVVSVTEIIKAFQENLKRNNGSVVLFSTVAAKRGFVNHSIISSAKAAIEGLTVSLAAELAPNIRINCIAPSLTKSKISNFLFDNKKNIDVIQNMHPLKRLGEGKDIASLAKFLLSPENSWITGQIIGVDGGRSSVA
;
A
#
# COMPACT_ATOMS: atom_id res chain seq x y z
N MET A 1 22.86 -2.95 -14.25
CA MET A 1 21.46 -3.41 -14.43
C MET A 1 20.54 -2.42 -13.73
N ASN A 2 19.46 -1.98 -14.38
CA ASN A 2 18.54 -0.96 -13.84
C ASN A 2 17.44 -1.62 -12.99
N LYS A 3 17.85 -2.33 -11.90
CA LYS A 3 16.95 -3.06 -11.01
C LYS A 3 16.39 -2.14 -9.94
N LYS A 4 15.06 -2.06 -9.82
CA LYS A 4 14.40 -1.13 -8.88
C LYS A 4 13.18 -1.73 -8.21
N TYR A 5 12.87 -1.21 -7.03
CA TYR A 5 11.56 -1.33 -6.40
C TYR A 5 10.65 -0.21 -6.88
N ILE A 6 9.41 -0.52 -7.20
CA ILE A 6 8.41 0.45 -7.66
C ILE A 6 7.48 0.78 -6.50
N ILE A 7 7.44 2.05 -6.09
CA ILE A 7 6.67 2.49 -4.94
C ILE A 7 5.52 3.38 -5.38
N PHE A 8 4.33 2.81 -5.46
CA PHE A 8 3.09 3.56 -5.71
C PHE A 8 2.62 4.25 -4.44
N GLY A 9 2.15 5.49 -4.57
CA GLY A 9 1.80 6.31 -3.42
C GLY A 9 3.02 6.74 -2.61
N ALA A 10 4.16 6.95 -3.27
CA ALA A 10 5.46 7.23 -2.67
C ALA A 10 5.46 8.47 -1.75
N THR A 11 4.58 9.44 -1.97
CA THR A 11 4.46 10.67 -1.16
C THR A 11 3.55 10.53 0.06
N GLY A 12 2.88 9.39 0.23
CA GLY A 12 2.08 9.07 1.41
C GLY A 12 2.94 8.68 2.62
N ALA A 13 2.36 8.65 3.83
CA ALA A 13 3.11 8.36 5.06
C ALA A 13 3.87 7.02 5.01
N THR A 14 3.22 5.94 4.56
CA THR A 14 3.87 4.63 4.42
C THR A 14 4.85 4.61 3.25
N GLY A 15 4.45 5.16 2.10
CA GLY A 15 5.29 5.17 0.89
C GLY A 15 6.60 5.94 1.11
N SER A 16 6.54 7.15 1.68
CA SER A 16 7.73 7.97 1.93
C SER A 16 8.65 7.34 2.98
N ALA A 17 8.09 6.73 4.02
CA ALA A 17 8.85 5.99 5.00
C ALA A 17 9.54 4.74 4.40
N LEU A 18 8.86 4.04 3.49
CA LEU A 18 9.45 2.91 2.77
C LEU A 18 10.58 3.36 1.84
N VAL A 19 10.38 4.46 1.12
CA VAL A 19 11.43 5.07 0.27
C VAL A 19 12.67 5.39 1.09
N HIS A 20 12.49 6.03 2.25
CA HIS A 20 13.60 6.33 3.16
C HIS A 20 14.33 5.06 3.62
N GLN A 21 13.61 4.05 4.08
CA GLN A 21 14.23 2.80 4.58
C GLN A 21 14.94 2.00 3.48
N LEU A 22 14.44 2.04 2.23
CA LEU A 22 15.11 1.43 1.09
C LEU A 22 16.37 2.21 0.69
N TYR A 23 16.34 3.54 0.81
CA TYR A 23 17.51 4.38 0.57
C TYR A 23 18.65 4.09 1.57
N GLU A 24 18.33 3.96 2.85
CA GLU A 24 19.31 3.60 3.89
C GLU A 24 19.99 2.23 3.60
N GLU A 25 19.27 1.32 2.95
CA GLU A 25 19.83 0.03 2.50
C GLU A 25 20.46 0.10 1.08
N LYS A 26 20.61 1.29 0.50
CA LYS A 26 21.16 1.50 -0.85
C LYS A 26 20.41 0.74 -1.95
N LYS A 27 19.11 0.54 -1.76
CA LYS A 27 18.22 -0.10 -2.74
C LYS A 27 17.67 0.96 -3.70
N ALA A 28 17.75 0.71 -5.00
CA ALA A 28 17.22 1.64 -5.99
C ALA A 28 15.69 1.56 -6.07
N CYS A 29 15.05 2.73 -6.15
CA CYS A 29 13.59 2.84 -6.30
C CYS A 29 13.21 3.64 -7.53
N HIS A 30 11.97 3.44 -7.99
CA HIS A 30 11.25 4.35 -8.86
C HIS A 30 9.95 4.76 -8.15
N LEU A 31 9.72 6.06 -8.05
CA LEU A 31 8.66 6.64 -7.24
C LEU A 31 7.45 6.98 -8.09
N ILE A 32 6.25 6.61 -7.64
CA ILE A 32 5.01 6.90 -8.36
C ILE A 32 4.01 7.55 -7.41
N ALA A 33 3.51 8.74 -7.78
CA ALA A 33 2.44 9.44 -7.09
C ALA A 33 1.72 10.42 -8.02
N LYS A 34 0.58 10.93 -7.57
CA LYS A 34 -0.23 11.88 -8.35
C LYS A 34 0.16 13.35 -8.15
N ASN A 35 0.74 13.69 -7.00
CA ASN A 35 1.15 15.07 -6.70
C ASN A 35 2.57 15.30 -7.19
N LYS A 36 2.71 16.16 -8.18
CA LYS A 36 3.98 16.46 -8.83
C LYS A 36 5.00 17.05 -7.86
N ASP A 37 4.64 18.13 -7.16
CA ASP A 37 5.57 18.89 -6.33
C ASP A 37 6.14 18.04 -5.17
N GLU A 38 5.26 17.28 -4.51
CA GLU A 38 5.68 16.35 -3.45
C GLU A 38 6.59 15.23 -3.99
N LEU A 39 6.32 14.77 -5.21
CA LEU A 39 7.07 13.69 -5.83
C LEU A 39 8.45 14.18 -6.30
N GLU A 40 8.53 15.38 -6.87
CA GLU A 40 9.79 16.03 -7.25
C GLU A 40 10.70 16.29 -6.03
N ASN A 41 10.12 16.78 -4.93
CA ASN A 41 10.85 16.93 -3.68
C ASN A 41 11.42 15.62 -3.16
N LEU A 42 10.61 14.57 -3.15
CA LEU A 42 11.04 13.25 -2.69
C LEU A 42 12.11 12.66 -3.60
N SER A 43 11.94 12.79 -4.92
CA SER A 43 12.91 12.38 -5.92
C SER A 43 14.26 13.08 -5.74
N SER A 44 14.23 14.40 -5.59
CA SER A 44 15.45 15.21 -5.37
C SER A 44 16.17 14.84 -4.09
N THR A 45 15.43 14.54 -3.01
CA THR A 45 16.00 14.15 -1.72
C THR A 45 16.81 12.86 -1.79
N TYR A 46 16.31 11.87 -2.55
CA TYR A 46 16.89 10.52 -2.60
C TYR A 46 17.62 10.20 -3.92
N GLY A 47 17.56 11.07 -4.92
CA GLY A 47 18.15 10.84 -6.23
C GLY A 47 17.43 9.73 -7.04
N TYR A 48 16.16 9.48 -6.78
CA TYR A 48 15.40 8.42 -7.45
C TYR A 48 14.62 8.95 -8.65
N SER A 49 14.47 8.12 -9.68
CA SER A 49 13.57 8.41 -10.80
C SER A 49 12.11 8.32 -10.36
N TYR A 50 11.23 9.03 -11.07
CA TYR A 50 9.81 9.07 -10.75
C TYR A 50 8.91 9.14 -11.99
N SER A 51 7.64 8.79 -11.82
CA SER A 51 6.56 9.02 -12.77
C SER A 51 5.34 9.62 -12.06
N ILE A 52 4.78 10.67 -12.65
CA ILE A 52 3.54 11.27 -12.16
C ILE A 52 2.38 10.43 -12.70
N CYS A 53 1.63 9.80 -11.80
CA CYS A 53 0.53 8.93 -12.18
C CYS A 53 -0.65 9.04 -11.21
N ASN A 54 -1.83 9.27 -11.76
CA ASN A 54 -3.08 9.05 -11.05
C ASN A 54 -3.68 7.72 -11.55
N VAL A 55 -3.70 6.72 -10.70
CA VAL A 55 -4.19 5.37 -11.00
C VAL A 55 -5.70 5.30 -11.31
N LEU A 56 -6.41 6.41 -11.20
CA LEU A 56 -7.82 6.53 -11.60
C LEU A 56 -8.00 7.08 -13.02
N ASN A 57 -6.94 7.52 -13.68
CA ASN A 57 -7.02 8.00 -15.06
C ASN A 57 -7.18 6.83 -16.03
N LEU A 58 -7.90 7.06 -17.13
CA LEU A 58 -7.93 6.11 -18.23
C LEU A 58 -6.51 5.93 -18.80
N ASN A 59 -6.17 4.71 -19.19
CA ASN A 59 -4.88 4.35 -19.80
C ASN A 59 -3.63 4.66 -18.95
N PHE A 60 -3.78 4.81 -17.62
CA PHE A 60 -2.63 5.06 -16.73
C PHE A 60 -1.57 3.95 -16.83
N VAL A 61 -2.00 2.72 -17.09
CA VAL A 61 -1.10 1.57 -17.23
C VAL A 61 -0.23 1.69 -18.50
N ASP A 62 -0.79 2.12 -19.62
CA ASP A 62 -0.05 2.29 -20.87
C ASP A 62 1.08 3.32 -20.71
N GLN A 63 0.83 4.38 -19.94
CA GLN A 63 1.85 5.37 -19.61
C GLN A 63 2.94 4.76 -18.73
N LEU A 64 2.56 4.02 -17.69
CA LEU A 64 3.52 3.37 -16.80
C LEU A 64 4.37 2.30 -17.52
N VAL A 65 3.78 1.55 -18.44
CA VAL A 65 4.54 0.58 -19.25
C VAL A 65 5.62 1.29 -20.08
N LYS A 66 5.34 2.47 -20.63
CA LYS A 66 6.35 3.27 -21.33
C LYS A 66 7.43 3.80 -20.39
N ASP A 67 7.03 4.37 -19.27
CA ASP A 67 7.94 4.96 -18.27
C ASP A 67 8.90 3.93 -17.66
N LEU A 68 8.43 2.70 -17.47
CA LEU A 68 9.14 1.64 -16.78
C LEU A 68 9.76 0.58 -17.71
N ASN A 69 9.72 0.78 -19.04
CA ASN A 69 10.14 -0.21 -20.03
C ASN A 69 11.61 -0.67 -19.89
N SER A 70 12.49 0.22 -19.39
CA SER A 70 13.92 -0.05 -19.18
C SER A 70 14.28 -0.50 -17.76
N ILE A 71 13.28 -0.66 -16.89
CA ILE A 71 13.47 -1.01 -15.48
C ILE A 71 13.21 -2.49 -15.27
N GLU A 72 14.15 -3.19 -14.63
CA GLU A 72 13.95 -4.52 -14.08
C GLU A 72 13.30 -4.39 -12.69
N ILE A 73 12.06 -4.83 -12.57
CA ILE A 73 11.24 -4.65 -11.36
C ILE A 73 11.53 -5.78 -10.37
N LEU A 74 12.18 -5.44 -9.25
CA LEU A 74 12.44 -6.35 -8.14
C LEU A 74 11.21 -6.55 -7.25
N GLY A 75 10.35 -5.55 -7.20
CA GLY A 75 9.12 -5.63 -6.41
C GLY A 75 8.29 -4.36 -6.52
N ILE A 76 7.04 -4.48 -6.12
CA ILE A 76 6.04 -3.41 -6.14
C ILE A 76 5.44 -3.27 -4.74
N ALA A 77 5.45 -2.05 -4.19
CA ALA A 77 4.63 -1.69 -3.03
C ALA A 77 3.49 -0.76 -3.49
N TYR A 78 2.24 -1.20 -3.31
CA TYR A 78 1.07 -0.42 -3.67
C TYR A 78 0.51 0.32 -2.46
N CYS A 79 1.15 1.45 -2.08
CA CYS A 79 0.78 2.27 -0.92
C CYS A 79 -0.35 3.27 -1.23
N VAL A 80 -1.07 3.10 -2.34
CA VAL A 80 -2.22 3.95 -2.69
C VAL A 80 -3.46 3.47 -1.95
N GLY A 81 -4.27 4.41 -1.47
CA GLY A 81 -5.53 4.09 -0.81
C GLY A 81 -6.28 5.35 -0.36
N SER A 82 -7.47 5.14 0.18
CA SER A 82 -8.32 6.16 0.77
C SER A 82 -8.80 5.74 2.16
N ILE A 83 -9.39 6.69 2.89
CA ILE A 83 -10.12 6.44 4.14
C ILE A 83 -11.54 6.96 3.94
N ASP A 84 -12.44 6.08 3.50
CA ASP A 84 -13.83 6.41 3.22
C ASP A 84 -14.71 5.97 4.40
N ILE A 85 -14.95 6.89 5.34
CA ILE A 85 -15.74 6.67 6.56
C ILE A 85 -17.06 7.43 6.42
N LYS A 86 -18.18 6.69 6.42
CA LYS A 86 -19.50 7.24 6.15
C LYS A 86 -20.59 6.37 6.79
N PRO A 87 -21.62 6.96 7.44
CA PRO A 87 -22.77 6.20 7.92
C PRO A 87 -23.41 5.40 6.79
N PHE A 88 -23.71 4.13 7.00
CA PHE A 88 -24.21 3.23 5.96
C PHE A 88 -25.48 3.79 5.25
N LYS A 89 -26.38 4.39 6.00
CA LYS A 89 -27.60 5.04 5.44
C LYS A 89 -27.30 6.16 4.44
N SER A 90 -26.09 6.73 4.46
CA SER A 90 -25.67 7.84 3.58
C SER A 90 -24.78 7.35 2.44
N THR A 91 -24.47 6.05 2.37
CA THR A 91 -23.64 5.50 1.30
C THR A 91 -24.44 5.39 -0.01
N GLN A 92 -23.71 5.47 -1.11
CA GLN A 92 -24.25 5.29 -2.46
C GLN A 92 -23.40 4.24 -3.20
N ALA A 93 -23.95 3.60 -4.20
CA ALA A 93 -23.24 2.61 -5.01
C ALA A 93 -21.91 3.15 -5.56
N LYS A 94 -21.87 4.41 -5.98
CA LYS A 94 -20.66 5.06 -6.48
C LYS A 94 -19.52 5.12 -5.45
N ASP A 95 -19.82 5.21 -4.15
CA ASP A 95 -18.80 5.25 -3.09
C ASP A 95 -18.05 3.91 -3.04
N PHE A 96 -18.79 2.79 -3.12
CA PHE A 96 -18.21 1.45 -3.17
C PHE A 96 -17.43 1.22 -4.46
N ILE A 97 -17.99 1.59 -5.62
CA ILE A 97 -17.33 1.44 -6.91
C ILE A 97 -16.00 2.22 -6.93
N SER A 98 -16.00 3.48 -6.51
CA SER A 98 -14.80 4.31 -6.49
C SER A 98 -13.73 3.75 -5.57
N SER A 99 -14.11 3.30 -4.38
CA SER A 99 -13.18 2.69 -3.42
C SER A 99 -12.62 1.36 -3.98
N TYR A 100 -13.46 0.55 -4.63
CA TYR A 100 -13.03 -0.71 -5.24
C TYR A 100 -12.08 -0.46 -6.42
N VAL A 101 -12.39 0.49 -7.29
CA VAL A 101 -11.51 0.85 -8.43
C VAL A 101 -10.14 1.30 -7.92
N LEU A 102 -10.10 2.22 -6.94
CA LEU A 102 -8.84 2.73 -6.40
C LEU A 102 -8.00 1.65 -5.72
N ASN A 103 -8.62 0.80 -4.92
CA ASN A 103 -7.89 -0.13 -4.07
C ASN A 103 -7.62 -1.47 -4.75
N VAL A 104 -8.53 -1.96 -5.61
CA VAL A 104 -8.49 -3.33 -6.15
C VAL A 104 -8.20 -3.33 -7.65
N VAL A 105 -9.04 -2.67 -8.45
CA VAL A 105 -8.91 -2.74 -9.91
C VAL A 105 -7.58 -2.15 -10.37
N SER A 106 -7.22 -0.96 -9.86
CA SER A 106 -5.98 -0.29 -10.28
C SER A 106 -4.73 -1.13 -10.01
N VAL A 107 -4.64 -1.78 -8.84
CA VAL A 107 -3.48 -2.64 -8.53
C VAL A 107 -3.49 -3.93 -9.34
N THR A 108 -4.65 -4.47 -9.66
CA THR A 108 -4.78 -5.67 -10.52
C THR A 108 -4.22 -5.38 -11.91
N GLU A 109 -4.58 -4.24 -12.50
CA GLU A 109 -4.06 -3.83 -13.81
C GLU A 109 -2.53 -3.60 -13.78
N ILE A 110 -2.00 -3.03 -12.70
CA ILE A 110 -0.56 -2.86 -12.52
C ILE A 110 0.15 -4.22 -12.44
N ILE A 111 -0.31 -5.13 -11.60
CA ILE A 111 0.31 -6.45 -11.45
C ILE A 111 0.28 -7.20 -12.78
N LYS A 112 -0.86 -7.18 -13.49
CA LYS A 112 -1.02 -7.80 -14.81
C LYS A 112 -0.04 -7.23 -15.84
N ALA A 113 0.11 -5.91 -15.92
CA ALA A 113 0.99 -5.25 -16.87
C ALA A 113 2.47 -5.57 -16.64
N PHE A 114 2.88 -5.74 -15.39
CA PHE A 114 4.28 -5.99 -15.04
C PHE A 114 4.57 -7.44 -14.62
N GLN A 115 3.61 -8.36 -14.79
CA GLN A 115 3.73 -9.76 -14.39
C GLN A 115 4.98 -10.43 -14.95
N GLU A 116 5.23 -10.32 -16.25
CA GLU A 116 6.39 -10.95 -16.90
C GLU A 116 7.73 -10.34 -16.44
N ASN A 117 7.74 -9.04 -16.13
CA ASN A 117 8.93 -8.40 -15.59
C ASN A 117 9.21 -8.88 -14.15
N LEU A 118 8.19 -8.91 -13.29
CA LEU A 118 8.28 -9.45 -11.94
C LEU A 118 8.71 -10.92 -11.95
N LYS A 119 8.14 -11.74 -12.83
CA LYS A 119 8.47 -13.16 -12.96
C LYS A 119 9.94 -13.39 -13.29
N ARG A 120 10.51 -12.65 -14.26
CA ARG A 120 11.93 -12.76 -14.60
C ARG A 120 12.87 -12.40 -13.45
N ASN A 121 12.42 -11.60 -12.49
CA ASN A 121 13.23 -11.12 -11.38
C ASN A 121 12.89 -11.80 -10.05
N ASN A 122 12.06 -12.86 -10.02
CA ASN A 122 11.52 -13.46 -8.79
C ASN A 122 10.97 -12.40 -7.83
N GLY A 123 10.12 -11.53 -8.40
CA GLY A 123 9.67 -10.29 -7.76
C GLY A 123 8.76 -10.50 -6.56
N SER A 124 8.57 -9.43 -5.79
CA SER A 124 7.67 -9.41 -4.63
C SER A 124 6.67 -8.25 -4.74
N VAL A 125 5.41 -8.51 -4.44
CA VAL A 125 4.35 -7.49 -4.39
C VAL A 125 3.84 -7.37 -2.95
N VAL A 126 3.76 -6.14 -2.46
CA VAL A 126 3.20 -5.83 -1.14
C VAL A 126 1.97 -4.94 -1.31
N LEU A 127 0.84 -5.46 -0.87
CA LEU A 127 -0.46 -4.81 -0.85
C LEU A 127 -0.80 -4.33 0.56
N PHE A 128 -1.77 -3.40 0.66
CA PHE A 128 -2.16 -2.85 1.95
C PHE A 128 -3.67 -2.94 2.14
N SER A 129 -4.06 -3.71 3.16
CA SER A 129 -5.41 -3.82 3.69
C SER A 129 -5.59 -2.88 4.90
N THR A 130 -6.39 -3.28 5.85
CA THR A 130 -6.64 -2.63 7.14
C THR A 130 -7.20 -3.65 8.13
N VAL A 131 -6.98 -3.47 9.43
CA VAL A 131 -7.65 -4.27 10.46
C VAL A 131 -9.17 -4.19 10.35
N ALA A 132 -9.71 -3.12 9.76
CA ALA A 132 -11.14 -2.96 9.52
C ALA A 132 -11.72 -3.98 8.51
N ALA A 133 -10.89 -4.66 7.72
CA ALA A 133 -11.33 -5.71 6.82
C ALA A 133 -11.87 -6.96 7.55
N LYS A 134 -11.30 -7.24 8.73
CA LYS A 134 -11.67 -8.40 9.57
C LYS A 134 -12.44 -8.02 10.83
N ARG A 135 -12.11 -6.86 11.41
CA ARG A 135 -12.76 -6.36 12.61
C ARG A 135 -13.76 -5.27 12.23
N GLY A 136 -15.04 -5.45 12.55
CA GLY A 136 -16.09 -4.46 12.26
C GLY A 136 -15.85 -3.14 12.97
N PHE A 137 -15.93 -2.05 12.22
CA PHE A 137 -15.97 -0.69 12.74
C PHE A 137 -17.16 0.06 12.19
N VAL A 138 -17.77 0.90 13.03
CA VAL A 138 -18.89 1.75 12.62
C VAL A 138 -18.44 2.66 11.47
N ASN A 139 -19.31 2.85 10.48
CA ASN A 139 -19.10 3.72 9.32
C ASN A 139 -18.00 3.27 8.32
N HIS A 140 -17.45 2.07 8.45
CA HIS A 140 -16.33 1.60 7.60
C HIS A 140 -16.77 0.69 6.46
N SER A 141 -18.06 0.54 6.16
CA SER A 141 -18.56 -0.42 5.17
C SER A 141 -17.91 -0.30 3.79
N ILE A 142 -17.64 0.91 3.32
CA ILE A 142 -17.02 1.18 2.02
C ILE A 142 -15.58 0.65 2.00
N ILE A 143 -14.73 1.19 2.88
CA ILE A 143 -13.30 0.87 2.87
C ILE A 143 -13.03 -0.56 3.32
N SER A 144 -13.79 -1.08 4.29
CA SER A 144 -13.62 -2.46 4.77
C SER A 144 -13.89 -3.48 3.68
N SER A 145 -14.95 -3.30 2.87
CA SER A 145 -15.27 -4.21 1.78
C SER A 145 -14.19 -4.19 0.68
N ALA A 146 -13.70 -3.02 0.28
CA ALA A 146 -12.62 -2.92 -0.70
C ALA A 146 -11.30 -3.53 -0.19
N LYS A 147 -10.99 -3.33 1.10
CA LYS A 147 -9.76 -3.87 1.69
C LYS A 147 -9.85 -5.38 2.00
N ALA A 148 -11.04 -5.90 2.30
CA ALA A 148 -11.25 -7.34 2.36
C ALA A 148 -11.06 -8.01 0.98
N ALA A 149 -11.48 -7.34 -0.10
CA ALA A 149 -11.20 -7.81 -1.47
C ALA A 149 -9.69 -7.85 -1.78
N ILE A 150 -8.89 -6.91 -1.27
CA ILE A 150 -7.42 -6.95 -1.37
C ILE A 150 -6.84 -8.18 -0.66
N GLU A 151 -7.38 -8.57 0.49
CA GLU A 151 -6.93 -9.78 1.18
C GLU A 151 -7.21 -11.04 0.36
N GLY A 152 -8.42 -11.16 -0.19
CA GLY A 152 -8.77 -12.26 -1.10
C GLY A 152 -7.91 -12.27 -2.37
N LEU A 153 -7.69 -11.11 -2.98
CA LEU A 153 -6.82 -10.94 -4.14
C LEU A 153 -5.37 -11.38 -3.83
N THR A 154 -4.86 -11.03 -2.65
CA THR A 154 -3.51 -11.42 -2.19
C THR A 154 -3.34 -12.94 -2.20
N VAL A 155 -4.28 -13.67 -1.59
CA VAL A 155 -4.21 -15.13 -1.49
C VAL A 155 -4.33 -15.79 -2.87
N SER A 156 -5.28 -15.31 -3.68
CA SER A 156 -5.52 -15.85 -5.03
C SER A 156 -4.32 -15.67 -5.95
N LEU A 157 -3.79 -14.43 -6.03
CA LEU A 157 -2.64 -14.14 -6.86
C LEU A 157 -1.35 -14.78 -6.34
N ALA A 158 -1.19 -14.95 -5.03
CA ALA A 158 -0.06 -15.68 -4.48
C ALA A 158 -0.06 -17.14 -4.93
N ALA A 159 -1.23 -17.79 -4.99
CA ALA A 159 -1.37 -19.15 -5.49
C ALA A 159 -1.13 -19.24 -7.00
N GLU A 160 -1.64 -18.28 -7.78
CA GLU A 160 -1.56 -18.29 -9.23
C GLU A 160 -0.14 -17.95 -9.76
N LEU A 161 0.56 -17.03 -9.09
CA LEU A 161 1.84 -16.48 -9.57
C LEU A 161 3.08 -17.13 -8.92
N ALA A 162 2.88 -18.01 -7.95
CA ALA A 162 3.97 -18.83 -7.42
C ALA A 162 4.51 -19.79 -8.52
N PRO A 163 5.79 -20.18 -8.45
CA PRO A 163 6.80 -19.83 -7.46
C PRO A 163 7.55 -18.52 -7.77
N ASN A 164 7.26 -17.86 -8.87
CA ASN A 164 8.10 -16.79 -9.41
C ASN A 164 7.80 -15.41 -8.82
N ILE A 165 6.58 -15.17 -8.33
CA ILE A 165 6.18 -13.89 -7.75
C ILE A 165 5.56 -14.16 -6.38
N ARG A 166 6.05 -13.47 -5.37
CA ARG A 166 5.48 -13.49 -4.02
C ARG A 166 4.52 -12.32 -3.85
N ILE A 167 3.36 -12.57 -3.27
CA ILE A 167 2.37 -11.53 -2.99
C ILE A 167 1.94 -11.62 -1.53
N ASN A 168 2.10 -10.52 -0.80
CA ASN A 168 1.71 -10.44 0.60
C ASN A 168 0.95 -9.13 0.86
N CYS A 169 0.19 -9.10 1.93
CA CYS A 169 -0.62 -7.97 2.33
C CYS A 169 -0.31 -7.56 3.77
N ILE A 170 -0.24 -6.26 4.02
CA ILE A 170 -0.11 -5.69 5.36
C ILE A 170 -1.46 -5.10 5.74
N ALA A 171 -1.95 -5.38 6.94
CA ALA A 171 -3.19 -4.85 7.49
C ALA A 171 -2.90 -3.89 8.67
N PRO A 172 -2.72 -2.59 8.42
CA PRO A 172 -2.48 -1.60 9.46
C PRO A 172 -3.74 -1.29 10.27
N SER A 173 -3.55 -0.81 11.50
CA SER A 173 -4.54 -0.01 12.20
C SER A 173 -4.34 1.47 11.90
N LEU A 174 -5.04 2.35 12.61
CA LEU A 174 -4.98 3.79 12.38
C LEU A 174 -3.54 4.30 12.50
N THR A 175 -3.08 4.89 11.42
CA THR A 175 -1.72 5.39 11.24
C THR A 175 -1.77 6.89 10.94
N LYS A 176 -0.88 7.66 11.56
CA LYS A 176 -0.75 9.10 11.29
C LYS A 176 -0.37 9.33 9.84
N SER A 177 -1.21 10.08 9.12
CA SER A 177 -1.02 10.39 7.70
C SER A 177 -1.86 11.59 7.30
N LYS A 178 -1.57 12.22 6.17
CA LYS A 178 -2.39 13.32 5.62
C LYS A 178 -3.85 12.90 5.44
N ILE A 179 -4.11 11.67 4.98
CA ILE A 179 -5.47 11.17 4.75
C ILE A 179 -6.22 10.79 6.02
N SER A 180 -5.55 10.66 7.16
CA SER A 180 -6.17 10.38 8.46
C SER A 180 -6.27 11.60 9.36
N ASN A 181 -5.72 12.76 8.97
CA ASN A 181 -5.65 13.94 9.83
C ASN A 181 -7.03 14.43 10.32
N PHE A 182 -8.08 14.31 9.50
CA PHE A 182 -9.45 14.68 9.90
C PHE A 182 -9.97 13.88 11.11
N LEU A 183 -9.38 12.74 11.41
CA LEU A 183 -9.71 11.94 12.61
C LEU A 183 -9.03 12.47 13.87
N PHE A 184 -8.09 13.39 13.73
CA PHE A 184 -7.25 13.93 14.81
C PHE A 184 -7.59 15.37 15.23
N ASP A 185 -8.67 15.93 14.70
CA ASP A 185 -9.10 17.31 15.02
C ASP A 185 -9.53 17.48 16.48
N ASN A 186 -9.79 16.38 17.19
CA ASN A 186 -10.15 16.38 18.61
C ASN A 186 -9.17 15.53 19.43
N LYS A 187 -8.41 16.19 20.32
CA LYS A 187 -7.45 15.53 21.22
C LYS A 187 -8.05 14.37 22.01
N LYS A 188 -9.29 14.54 22.53
CA LYS A 188 -9.97 13.46 23.27
C LYS A 188 -10.20 12.21 22.42
N ASN A 189 -10.50 12.38 21.14
CA ASN A 189 -10.65 11.24 20.21
C ASN A 189 -9.33 10.53 19.97
N ILE A 190 -8.23 11.26 19.89
CA ILE A 190 -6.89 10.70 19.72
C ILE A 190 -6.55 9.79 20.90
N ASP A 191 -6.72 10.28 22.13
CA ASP A 191 -6.42 9.53 23.34
C ASP A 191 -7.26 8.25 23.44
N VAL A 192 -8.55 8.34 23.10
CA VAL A 192 -9.43 7.16 23.05
C VAL A 192 -8.92 6.13 22.04
N ILE A 193 -8.59 6.56 20.83
CA ILE A 193 -8.13 5.65 19.78
C ILE A 193 -6.75 5.06 20.11
N GLN A 194 -5.83 5.84 20.68
CA GLN A 194 -4.54 5.36 21.15
C GLN A 194 -4.70 4.26 22.22
N ASN A 195 -5.60 4.49 23.19
CA ASN A 195 -5.87 3.56 24.26
C ASN A 195 -6.53 2.24 23.79
N MET A 196 -7.16 2.24 22.63
CA MET A 196 -7.68 1.02 21.98
C MET A 196 -6.58 0.10 21.44
N HIS A 197 -5.34 0.58 21.34
CA HIS A 197 -4.20 -0.24 20.93
C HIS A 197 -3.46 -0.73 22.20
N PRO A 198 -3.17 -2.02 22.33
CA PRO A 198 -2.32 -2.53 23.42
C PRO A 198 -1.01 -1.76 23.57
N LEU A 199 -0.37 -1.35 22.47
CA LEU A 199 0.86 -0.55 22.49
C LEU A 199 0.64 0.94 22.81
N LYS A 200 -0.59 1.38 23.13
CA LYS A 200 -0.96 2.72 23.63
C LYS A 200 -0.47 3.88 22.75
N ARG A 201 -0.35 3.68 21.44
CA ARG A 201 -0.02 4.71 20.46
C ARG A 201 -0.70 4.46 19.13
N LEU A 202 -0.76 5.49 18.29
CA LEU A 202 -1.09 5.35 16.88
C LEU A 202 0.11 4.79 16.09
N GLY A 203 -0.17 4.13 14.98
CA GLY A 203 0.86 3.75 14.04
C GLY A 203 1.51 4.97 13.36
N GLU A 204 2.71 4.80 12.89
CA GLU A 204 3.43 5.75 12.04
C GLU A 204 3.79 5.06 10.73
N GLY A 205 4.00 5.83 9.66
CA GLY A 205 4.37 5.27 8.35
C GLY A 205 5.55 4.31 8.41
N LYS A 206 6.54 4.60 9.27
CA LYS A 206 7.72 3.75 9.47
C LYS A 206 7.41 2.36 10.05
N ASP A 207 6.37 2.23 10.88
CA ASP A 207 5.97 0.94 11.46
C ASP A 207 5.51 -0.02 10.35
N ILE A 208 4.73 0.51 9.41
CA ILE A 208 4.19 -0.25 8.28
C ILE A 208 5.28 -0.48 7.21
N ALA A 209 6.09 0.53 6.95
CA ALA A 209 7.18 0.49 5.98
C ALA A 209 8.23 -0.58 6.33
N SER A 210 8.51 -0.80 7.61
CA SER A 210 9.48 -1.82 8.06
C SER A 210 9.07 -3.23 7.65
N LEU A 211 7.80 -3.57 7.78
CA LEU A 211 7.30 -4.87 7.30
C LEU A 211 7.23 -4.90 5.76
N ALA A 212 6.85 -3.80 5.11
CA ALA A 212 6.83 -3.74 3.64
C ALA A 212 8.22 -3.96 3.05
N LYS A 213 9.24 -3.32 3.60
CA LYS A 213 10.65 -3.52 3.22
C LYS A 213 11.07 -4.98 3.42
N PHE A 214 10.75 -5.57 4.57
CA PHE A 214 11.02 -6.97 4.87
C PHE A 214 10.37 -7.91 3.83
N LEU A 215 9.09 -7.73 3.52
CA LEU A 215 8.37 -8.57 2.56
C LEU A 215 8.87 -8.39 1.12
N LEU A 216 9.37 -7.21 0.76
CA LEU A 216 9.97 -6.96 -0.56
C LEU A 216 11.34 -7.63 -0.72
N SER A 217 12.07 -7.84 0.38
CA SER A 217 13.42 -8.42 0.32
C SER A 217 13.42 -9.84 -0.23
N PRO A 218 14.36 -10.20 -1.13
CA PRO A 218 14.53 -11.56 -1.62
C PRO A 218 14.97 -12.53 -0.52
N GLU A 219 15.54 -12.05 0.59
CA GLU A 219 15.94 -12.87 1.75
C GLU A 219 14.73 -13.55 2.40
N ASN A 220 13.52 -13.01 2.22
CA ASN A 220 12.28 -13.54 2.76
C ASN A 220 11.49 -14.35 1.73
N SER A 221 12.19 -15.15 0.92
CA SER A 221 11.65 -15.88 -0.24
C SER A 221 10.62 -16.96 0.11
N TRP A 222 10.50 -17.35 1.39
CA TRP A 222 9.55 -18.39 1.84
C TRP A 222 8.22 -17.82 2.38
N ILE A 223 7.93 -16.51 2.11
CA ILE A 223 6.73 -15.83 2.59
C ILE A 223 5.91 -15.34 1.40
N THR A 224 4.74 -15.94 1.18
CA THR A 224 3.76 -15.53 0.17
C THR A 224 2.33 -15.82 0.64
N GLY A 225 1.33 -15.10 0.14
CA GLY A 225 -0.08 -15.28 0.47
C GLY A 225 -0.46 -14.82 1.89
N GLN A 226 0.41 -14.10 2.60
CA GLN A 226 0.17 -13.73 3.99
C GLN A 226 -0.52 -12.37 4.10
N ILE A 227 -1.46 -12.28 5.07
CA ILE A 227 -2.07 -11.03 5.51
C ILE A 227 -1.60 -10.78 6.94
N ILE A 228 -0.70 -9.80 7.13
CA ILE A 228 0.00 -9.57 8.39
C ILE A 228 -0.46 -8.25 9.01
N GLY A 229 -0.97 -8.32 10.24
CA GLY A 229 -1.36 -7.13 11.03
C GLY A 229 -0.15 -6.32 11.50
N VAL A 230 -0.18 -4.99 11.27
CA VAL A 230 0.75 -4.02 11.88
C VAL A 230 -0.11 -2.96 12.55
N ASP A 231 -0.58 -3.26 13.74
CA ASP A 231 -1.73 -2.60 14.34
C ASP A 231 -1.61 -2.31 15.85
N GLY A 232 -0.42 -2.49 16.42
CA GLY A 232 -0.18 -2.29 17.84
C GLY A 232 -0.95 -3.27 18.74
N GLY A 233 -1.32 -4.44 18.19
CA GLY A 233 -2.06 -5.49 18.88
C GLY A 233 -3.59 -5.34 18.82
N ARG A 234 -4.12 -4.32 18.13
CA ARG A 234 -5.55 -3.98 18.13
C ARG A 234 -6.46 -5.09 17.61
N SER A 235 -6.01 -5.90 16.67
CA SER A 235 -6.84 -6.97 16.08
C SER A 235 -6.74 -8.30 16.78
N SER A 236 -5.64 -8.56 17.51
CA SER A 236 -5.29 -9.89 18.01
C SER A 236 -5.14 -10.00 19.53
N VAL A 237 -4.97 -8.87 20.21
CA VAL A 237 -4.81 -8.83 21.67
C VAL A 237 -5.98 -8.06 22.29
N ALA A 238 -6.61 -8.61 23.33
CA ALA A 238 -7.75 -8.00 24.03
C ALA A 238 -7.29 -6.89 25.00
#